data_0b7790d20206e293548d5333ffd3996f
#
_entry.id   0b7790d20206e293548d5333ffd3996f
#
_cell.length_a   1.000
_cell.length_b   1.000
_cell.length_c   1.000
_cell.angle_alpha   90.00
_cell.angle_beta   90.00
_cell.angle_gamma   90.00
#
_symmetry.space_group_name_H-M   'P 1'
#
loop_
_entity.id
_entity.type
_entity.pdbx_description
1 polymer ?
#
loop_
_entity_poly.entity_id
_entity_poly.type
_entity_poly.pdbx_seq_one_letter_code
_entity_poly.pdbx_strand_id
1 'polypeptide(L)'
;MRYLMLLSGTNPATPPPPELFEAIMKLGGEATEAGVLLDTAGLLPSASGARVSLAGGSMTVTDGPFTESKELISYALYEVRSKEEAIEWGSRFMKLHRDLWPGWEGKTDILQVMGPENFG
;
A
#
# COMPACT_ATOMS: atom_id res chain seq x y z
N MET A 1 -13.65 -3.86 -11.87
CA MET A 1 -13.25 -4.51 -10.61
C MET A 1 -12.29 -3.59 -9.86
N ARG A 2 -12.47 -3.49 -8.57
CA ARG A 2 -11.60 -2.66 -7.75
C ARG A 2 -10.66 -3.51 -6.91
N TYR A 3 -9.42 -3.09 -6.85
CA TYR A 3 -8.39 -3.72 -6.02
C TYR A 3 -7.71 -2.69 -5.15
N LEU A 4 -7.54 -3.03 -3.88
CA LEU A 4 -6.78 -2.22 -2.93
C LEU A 4 -5.39 -2.81 -2.83
N MET A 5 -4.38 -1.98 -3.04
CA MET A 5 -2.98 -2.36 -2.90
C MET A 5 -2.43 -1.79 -1.61
N LEU A 6 -1.82 -2.64 -0.80
CA LEU A 6 -1.28 -2.27 0.50
C LEU A 6 0.22 -2.54 0.49
N LEU A 7 1.00 -1.48 0.49
CA LEU A 7 2.46 -1.57 0.55
C LEU A 7 2.92 -1.66 2.00
N SER A 8 3.69 -2.67 2.32
CA SER A 8 4.34 -2.79 3.62
C SER A 8 5.80 -3.17 3.44
N GLY A 9 6.62 -2.79 4.40
CA GLY A 9 8.04 -3.07 4.34
C GLY A 9 8.74 -2.79 5.65
N THR A 10 10.01 -3.15 5.70
CA THR A 10 10.86 -2.80 6.83
C THR A 10 11.07 -1.29 6.85
N ASN A 11 11.24 -0.74 8.05
CA ASN A 11 11.54 0.67 8.21
C ASN A 11 13.06 0.85 8.17
N PRO A 12 13.65 1.17 7.00
CA PRO A 12 15.10 1.25 6.89
C PRO A 12 15.65 2.48 7.61
N ALA A 13 16.93 2.40 7.96
CA ALA A 13 17.62 3.52 8.61
C ALA A 13 17.80 4.73 7.69
N THR A 14 17.73 4.52 6.38
CA THR A 14 17.87 5.57 5.38
C THR A 14 16.53 5.91 4.76
N PRO A 15 16.23 7.18 4.49
CA PRO A 15 15.01 7.56 3.81
C PRO A 15 15.01 7.08 2.35
N PRO A 16 13.82 6.97 1.71
CA PRO A 16 13.76 6.63 0.29
C PRO A 16 14.52 7.64 -0.56
N PRO A 17 15.24 7.18 -1.61
CA PRO A 17 15.91 8.11 -2.52
C PRO A 17 14.92 9.02 -3.23
N PRO A 18 15.28 10.28 -3.50
CA PRO A 18 14.39 11.20 -4.23
C PRO A 18 13.96 10.67 -5.61
N GLU A 19 14.84 9.93 -6.29
CA GLU A 19 14.54 9.34 -7.59
C GLU A 19 13.40 8.34 -7.53
N LEU A 20 13.29 7.61 -6.42
CA LEU A 20 12.17 6.69 -6.21
C LEU A 20 10.86 7.46 -6.10
N PHE A 21 10.86 8.55 -5.34
CA PHE A 21 9.68 9.38 -5.15
C PHE A 21 9.19 9.94 -6.48
N GLU A 22 10.11 10.46 -7.30
CA GLU A 22 9.80 10.99 -8.62
C GLU A 22 9.21 9.91 -9.52
N ALA A 23 9.79 8.71 -9.51
CA ALA A 23 9.31 7.59 -10.32
C ALA A 23 7.93 7.13 -9.88
N ILE A 24 7.65 7.10 -8.57
CA ILE A 24 6.33 6.76 -8.05
C ILE A 24 5.30 7.80 -8.49
N MET A 25 5.63 9.09 -8.42
CA MET A 25 4.75 10.16 -8.87
C MET A 25 4.43 10.03 -10.36
N LYS A 26 5.42 9.69 -11.16
CA LYS A 26 5.23 9.48 -12.60
C LYS A 26 4.33 8.30 -12.88
N LEU A 27 4.55 7.18 -12.20
CA LEU A 27 3.71 5.98 -12.35
C LEU A 27 2.27 6.28 -11.94
N GLY A 28 2.07 6.99 -10.83
CA GLY A 28 0.76 7.42 -10.38
C GLY A 28 0.07 8.32 -11.39
N GLY A 29 0.82 9.21 -12.03
CA GLY A 29 0.30 10.06 -13.10
C GLY A 29 -0.15 9.26 -14.31
N GLU A 30 0.63 8.27 -14.73
CA GLU A 30 0.24 7.37 -15.82
C GLU A 30 -1.03 6.59 -15.50
N ALA A 31 -1.12 6.06 -14.29
CA ALA A 31 -2.29 5.28 -13.86
C ALA A 31 -3.54 6.16 -13.74
N THR A 32 -3.39 7.39 -13.29
CA THR A 32 -4.49 8.35 -13.21
C THR A 32 -4.97 8.73 -14.60
N GLU A 33 -4.06 9.01 -15.50
CA GLU A 33 -4.37 9.35 -16.89
C GLU A 33 -5.06 8.19 -17.62
N ALA A 34 -4.65 6.96 -17.32
CA ALA A 34 -5.31 5.77 -17.85
C ALA A 34 -6.68 5.50 -17.21
N GLY A 35 -7.08 6.26 -16.21
CA GLY A 35 -8.36 6.11 -15.54
C GLY A 35 -8.44 4.94 -14.57
N VAL A 36 -7.31 4.35 -14.21
CA VAL A 36 -7.30 3.15 -13.35
C VAL A 36 -6.98 3.45 -11.89
N LEU A 37 -6.22 4.50 -11.59
CA LEU A 37 -5.93 4.88 -10.21
C LEU A 37 -7.02 5.80 -9.68
N LEU A 38 -7.76 5.33 -8.67
CA LEU A 38 -8.86 6.09 -8.08
C LEU A 38 -8.43 6.90 -6.86
N ASP A 39 -7.54 6.35 -6.04
CA ASP A 39 -7.08 6.98 -4.80
C ASP A 39 -5.77 6.36 -4.35
N THR A 40 -4.92 7.16 -3.73
CA THR A 40 -3.66 6.68 -3.16
C THR A 40 -3.18 7.65 -2.10
N ALA A 41 -2.51 7.13 -1.07
CA ALA A 41 -1.88 7.97 -0.06
C ALA A 41 -0.74 7.21 0.62
N GLY A 42 0.28 7.96 1.04
CA GLY A 42 1.28 7.45 1.95
C GLY A 42 0.76 7.52 3.39
N LEU A 43 1.27 6.65 4.24
CA LEU A 43 0.90 6.57 5.64
C LEU A 43 2.12 6.94 6.50
N LEU A 44 1.89 7.69 7.56
CA LEU A 44 2.92 7.90 8.56
C LEU A 44 3.16 6.59 9.33
N PRO A 45 4.36 6.41 9.91
CA PRO A 45 4.64 5.21 10.72
C PRO A 45 3.64 5.03 11.86
N SER A 46 3.51 3.80 12.34
CA SER A 46 2.54 3.45 13.39
C SER A 46 2.73 4.21 14.70
N ALA A 47 3.91 4.83 14.90
CA ALA A 47 4.16 5.70 16.05
C ALA A 47 3.15 6.85 16.14
N SER A 48 2.59 7.29 15.01
CA SER A 48 1.59 8.36 14.96
C SER A 48 0.16 7.83 15.06
N GLY A 49 -0.01 6.53 15.19
CA GLY A 49 -1.32 5.88 15.15
C GLY A 49 -1.73 5.23 16.45
N ALA A 50 -2.85 4.54 16.39
CA ALA A 50 -3.37 3.78 17.50
C ALA A 50 -4.05 2.51 16.99
N ARG A 51 -4.19 1.54 17.88
CA ARG A 51 -4.88 0.28 17.59
C ARG A 51 -6.00 0.08 18.58
N VAL A 52 -7.19 -0.21 18.07
CA VAL A 52 -8.32 -0.60 18.90
C VAL A 52 -8.54 -2.08 18.69
N SER A 53 -8.46 -2.85 19.77
CA SER A 53 -8.57 -4.31 19.71
C SER A 53 -9.79 -4.80 20.48
N LEU A 54 -10.40 -5.87 19.98
CA LEU A 54 -11.52 -6.54 20.65
C LEU A 54 -11.13 -7.99 20.89
N ALA A 55 -11.15 -8.39 22.17
CA ALA A 55 -10.85 -9.77 22.55
C ALA A 55 -11.66 -10.13 23.80
N GLY A 56 -12.33 -11.29 23.77
CA GLY A 56 -13.13 -11.75 24.91
C GLY A 56 -14.20 -10.76 25.35
N GLY A 57 -14.77 -10.01 24.41
CA GLY A 57 -15.78 -8.99 24.72
C GLY A 57 -15.22 -7.67 25.24
N SER A 58 -13.89 -7.56 25.36
CA SER A 58 -13.24 -6.36 25.88
C SER A 58 -12.54 -5.58 24.79
N MET A 59 -12.68 -4.26 24.81
CA MET A 59 -12.02 -3.32 23.91
C MET A 59 -10.78 -2.76 24.56
N THR A 60 -9.68 -2.68 23.77
CA THR A 60 -8.41 -2.11 24.24
C THR A 60 -7.92 -1.12 23.21
N VAL A 61 -7.44 0.04 23.67
CA VAL A 61 -6.79 1.05 22.81
C VAL A 61 -5.30 1.08 23.13
N THR A 62 -4.48 0.91 22.13
CA THR A 62 -3.03 0.91 22.27
C THR A 62 -2.44 1.93 21.30
N ASP A 63 -1.63 2.85 21.82
CA ASP A 63 -0.89 3.78 20.96
C ASP A 63 0.25 3.06 20.26
N GLY A 64 0.61 3.57 19.06
CA GLY A 64 1.81 3.10 18.39
C GLY A 64 3.08 3.54 19.08
N PRO A 65 4.25 3.05 18.66
CA PRO A 65 4.42 2.13 17.52
C PRO A 65 3.99 0.70 17.85
N PHE A 66 3.57 -0.01 16.81
CA PHE A 66 3.23 -1.41 16.94
C PHE A 66 4.48 -2.27 16.88
N THR A 67 4.44 -3.47 17.46
CA THR A 67 5.60 -4.34 17.58
C THR A 67 5.88 -5.19 16.34
N GLU A 68 5.10 -5.05 15.29
CA GLU A 68 5.32 -5.76 14.03
C GLU A 68 6.63 -5.34 13.37
N SER A 69 7.31 -6.28 12.73
CA SER A 69 8.59 -6.03 12.06
C SER A 69 8.45 -5.23 10.76
N LYS A 70 7.24 -5.14 10.21
CA LYS A 70 6.94 -4.40 8.98
C LYS A 70 5.84 -3.39 9.21
N GLU A 71 6.03 -2.22 8.61
CA GLU A 71 5.05 -1.14 8.67
C GLU A 71 4.22 -1.11 7.38
N LEU A 72 2.95 -0.76 7.52
CA LEU A 72 2.11 -0.42 6.39
C LEU A 72 2.50 0.99 5.93
N ILE A 73 2.94 1.12 4.68
CA ILE A 73 3.57 2.34 4.18
C ILE A 73 2.61 3.19 3.36
N SER A 74 1.77 2.56 2.54
CA SER A 74 0.88 3.28 1.64
C SER A 74 -0.25 2.39 1.16
N TYR A 75 -1.27 3.01 0.57
CA TYR A 75 -2.31 2.28 -0.13
C TYR A 75 -2.59 2.92 -1.49
N ALA A 76 -3.17 2.12 -2.38
CA ALA A 76 -3.68 2.60 -3.65
C ALA A 76 -4.92 1.82 -4.03
N LEU A 77 -5.94 2.50 -4.52
CA LEU A 77 -7.18 1.89 -4.98
C LEU A 77 -7.25 1.98 -6.50
N TYR A 78 -7.35 0.81 -7.14
CA TYR A 78 -7.38 0.70 -8.60
C TYR A 78 -8.71 0.16 -9.10
N GLU A 79 -9.18 0.71 -10.23
CA GLU A 79 -10.29 0.16 -11.00
C GLU A 79 -9.70 -0.45 -12.26
N VAL A 80 -9.77 -1.77 -12.38
CA VAL A 80 -9.15 -2.54 -13.47
C VAL A 80 -10.10 -3.59 -13.99
N ARG A 81 -9.75 -4.20 -15.13
CA ARG A 81 -10.60 -5.20 -15.79
C ARG A 81 -10.38 -6.61 -15.26
N SER A 82 -9.25 -6.85 -14.60
CA SER A 82 -8.89 -8.17 -14.13
C SER A 82 -7.89 -8.10 -13.00
N LYS A 83 -7.74 -9.21 -12.27
CA LYS A 83 -6.68 -9.35 -11.26
C LYS A 83 -5.30 -9.25 -11.91
N GLU A 84 -5.15 -9.81 -13.10
CA GLU A 84 -3.88 -9.77 -13.84
C GLU A 84 -3.46 -8.34 -14.15
N GLU A 85 -4.40 -7.47 -14.50
CA GLU A 85 -4.11 -6.06 -14.73
C GLU A 85 -3.68 -5.37 -13.42
N ALA A 86 -4.32 -5.69 -12.30
CA ALA A 86 -3.91 -5.17 -11.00
C ALA A 86 -2.49 -5.62 -10.66
N ILE A 87 -2.17 -6.89 -10.90
CA ILE A 87 -0.83 -7.44 -10.66
C ILE A 87 0.21 -6.70 -11.52
N GLU A 88 -0.13 -6.38 -12.75
CA GLU A 88 0.78 -5.64 -13.64
C GLU A 88 1.11 -4.26 -13.08
N TRP A 89 0.11 -3.51 -12.63
CA TRP A 89 0.36 -2.20 -12.01
C TRP A 89 1.15 -2.32 -10.72
N GLY A 90 0.81 -3.29 -9.85
CA GLY A 90 1.53 -3.55 -8.62
C GLY A 90 2.96 -3.98 -8.85
N SER A 91 3.19 -4.78 -9.89
CA SER A 91 4.54 -5.20 -10.27
C SER A 91 5.40 -4.03 -10.75
N ARG A 92 4.84 -3.13 -11.55
CA ARG A 92 5.53 -1.92 -11.98
C ARG A 92 5.95 -1.07 -10.78
N PHE A 93 5.06 -0.92 -9.82
CA PHE A 93 5.33 -0.18 -8.59
C PHE A 93 6.47 -0.81 -7.79
N MET A 94 6.44 -2.13 -7.61
CA MET A 94 7.48 -2.84 -6.86
C MET A 94 8.83 -2.84 -7.58
N LYS A 95 8.83 -2.88 -8.92
CA LYS A 95 10.07 -2.80 -9.70
C LYS A 95 10.79 -1.47 -9.48
N LEU A 96 10.06 -0.38 -9.29
CA LEU A 96 10.67 0.91 -8.98
C LEU A 96 11.47 0.84 -7.67
N HIS A 97 10.91 0.18 -6.66
CA HIS A 97 11.61 -0.01 -5.38
C HIS A 97 12.86 -0.87 -5.54
N ARG A 98 12.74 -1.97 -6.30
CA ARG A 98 13.87 -2.84 -6.56
C ARG A 98 15.02 -2.10 -7.26
N ASP A 99 14.68 -1.31 -8.26
CA ASP A 99 15.68 -0.68 -9.12
C ASP A 99 16.28 0.60 -8.52
N LEU A 100 15.50 1.33 -7.72
CA LEU A 100 15.88 2.65 -7.22
C LEU A 100 16.20 2.69 -5.73
N TRP A 101 15.91 1.62 -5.00
CA TRP A 101 16.20 1.55 -3.56
C TRP A 101 16.86 0.21 -3.21
N PRO A 102 18.13 0.03 -3.57
CA PRO A 102 18.84 -1.23 -3.33
C PRO A 102 18.81 -1.65 -1.86
N GLY A 103 18.50 -2.92 -1.61
CA GLY A 103 18.48 -3.46 -0.25
C GLY A 103 17.16 -3.29 0.49
N TRP A 104 16.25 -2.47 0.01
CA TRP A 104 14.92 -2.37 0.62
C TRP A 104 14.10 -3.61 0.32
N GLU A 105 13.40 -4.10 1.33
CA GLU A 105 12.52 -5.27 1.19
C GLU A 105 11.11 -4.93 1.65
N GLY A 106 10.14 -5.40 0.90
CA GLY A 106 8.74 -5.20 1.21
C GLY A 106 7.84 -5.97 0.27
N LYS A 107 6.55 -5.74 0.41
CA LYS A 107 5.54 -6.36 -0.44
C LYS A 107 4.38 -5.42 -0.66
N THR A 108 3.64 -5.66 -1.73
CA THR A 108 2.31 -5.06 -1.89
C THR A 108 1.29 -6.19 -1.98
N ASP A 109 0.32 -6.16 -1.08
CA ASP A 109 -0.81 -7.08 -1.14
C ASP A 109 -1.88 -6.47 -2.04
N ILE A 110 -2.49 -7.29 -2.87
CA ILE A 110 -3.49 -6.87 -3.84
C ILE A 110 -4.79 -7.55 -3.48
N LEU A 111 -5.73 -6.79 -2.90
CA LEU A 111 -6.96 -7.33 -2.34
C LEU A 111 -8.16 -6.81 -3.13
N GLN A 112 -9.00 -7.72 -3.58
CA GLN A 112 -10.21 -7.31 -4.29
C GLN A 112 -11.19 -6.64 -3.33
N VAL A 113 -11.68 -5.47 -3.72
CA VAL A 113 -12.68 -4.75 -2.95
C VAL A 113 -14.05 -5.32 -3.26
N MET A 114 -14.86 -5.54 -2.23
CA MET A 114 -16.21 -6.05 -2.40
C MET A 114 -17.08 -5.03 -3.13
N GLY A 115 -17.78 -5.50 -4.14
CA GLY A 115 -18.79 -4.70 -4.85
C GLY A 115 -20.19 -5.02 -4.32
N PRO A 116 -21.22 -4.32 -4.82
CA PRO A 116 -22.60 -4.58 -4.39
C PRO A 116 -23.02 -6.03 -4.56
N GLU A 117 -22.50 -6.72 -5.57
CA GLU A 117 -22.80 -8.13 -5.85
C GLU A 117 -22.33 -9.09 -4.76
N ASN A 118 -21.42 -8.66 -3.89
CA ASN A 118 -20.87 -9.49 -2.82
C ASN A 118 -21.69 -9.43 -1.54
N PHE A 119 -22.64 -8.51 -1.45
CA PHE A 119 -23.45 -8.32 -0.23
C PHE A 119 -24.84 -8.96 -0.33
N GLY A 120 -25.16 -9.45 -1.46
CA GLY A 120 -26.48 -9.90 -1.68
C GLY A 120 -26.71 -11.29 -1.98
#